data_a94576c56bb73c6ed9dd17c4d9fe3b5a
#
_entry.id   a94576c56bb73c6ed9dd17c4d9fe3b5a
#
_cell.length_a   1.000
_cell.length_b   1.000
_cell.length_c   1.000
_cell.angle_alpha   90.00
_cell.angle_beta   90.00
_cell.angle_gamma   90.00
#
_symmetry.space_group_name_H-M   'P 1'
#
loop_
_entity.id
_entity.type
_entity.pdbx_description
1 polymer ?
#
loop_
_entity_poly.entity_id
_entity_poly.type
_entity_poly.pdbx_seq_one_letter_code
_entity_poly.pdbx_strand_id
1 'polypeptide(L)'
;KAVTPFMMKNDYGRIVNIASIAGKEGNPNASAYSTSKAGVIGLTKSLGKELAQKNIAVNCVTPAAAKTRIFDQMTEEHINYMLSKIPRNKFAKVEELASLVTWLSSEENSFSTAAVFDLSGGRATY
;
A
#
# COMPACT_ATOMS: atom_id res chain seq x y z
N LYS A 1 -8.65 11.05 12.15
CA LYS A 1 -9.29 12.15 12.94
C LYS A 1 -8.30 13.25 13.31
N ALA A 2 -7.08 12.94 13.76
CA ALA A 2 -6.15 13.97 14.27
C ALA A 2 -5.68 14.97 13.20
N VAL A 3 -5.30 14.52 12.01
CA VAL A 3 -4.71 15.39 10.97
C VAL A 3 -5.72 15.96 9.98
N THR A 4 -6.84 15.27 9.75
CA THR A 4 -7.84 15.64 8.74
C THR A 4 -8.41 17.07 8.91
N PRO A 5 -8.74 17.55 10.14
CA PRO A 5 -9.22 18.91 10.31
C PRO A 5 -8.22 19.98 9.86
N PHE A 6 -6.93 19.75 10.09
CA PHE A 6 -5.88 20.69 9.64
C PHE A 6 -5.73 20.69 8.11
N MET A 7 -5.79 19.52 7.48
CA MET A 7 -5.78 19.41 6.03
C MET A 7 -7.00 20.09 5.41
N MET A 8 -8.19 19.90 6.00
CA MET A 8 -9.42 20.55 5.53
C MET A 8 -9.35 22.08 5.66
N LYS A 9 -8.81 22.59 6.77
CA LYS A 9 -8.64 24.03 6.99
C LYS A 9 -7.71 24.66 5.93
N ASN A 10 -6.66 23.95 5.55
CA ASN A 10 -5.66 24.43 4.58
C ASN A 10 -6.01 24.07 3.12
N ASP A 11 -7.09 23.34 2.91
CA ASP A 11 -7.48 22.75 1.62
C ASP A 11 -6.32 22.05 0.92
N TYR A 12 -5.52 21.30 1.69
CA TYR A 12 -4.41 20.51 1.19
C TYR A 12 -4.08 19.33 2.09
N GLY A 13 -3.89 18.17 1.50
CA GLY A 13 -3.42 17.00 2.22
C GLY A 13 -3.09 15.81 1.32
N ARG A 14 -2.13 15.03 1.75
CA ARG A 14 -1.76 13.75 1.14
C ARG A 14 -1.64 12.70 2.23
N ILE A 15 -2.45 11.67 2.15
CA ILE A 15 -2.44 10.53 3.07
C ILE A 15 -2.11 9.29 2.26
N VAL A 16 -1.05 8.60 2.63
CA VAL A 16 -0.65 7.34 2.01
C VAL A 16 -0.61 6.25 3.06
N ASN A 17 -1.51 5.31 2.93
CA ASN A 17 -1.60 4.15 3.82
C ASN A 17 -0.80 2.98 3.24
N ILE A 18 -0.04 2.28 4.08
CA ILE A 18 0.68 1.08 3.66
C ILE A 18 -0.15 -0.14 4.04
N ALA A 19 -0.85 -0.67 3.04
CA ALA A 19 -1.60 -1.90 3.16
C ALA A 19 -0.68 -3.11 2.85
N SER A 20 -1.20 -4.08 2.14
CA SER A 20 -0.45 -5.27 1.70
C SER A 20 -1.28 -5.99 0.63
N ILE A 21 -0.60 -6.73 -0.23
CA ILE A 21 -1.25 -7.69 -1.12
C ILE A 21 -2.09 -8.72 -0.35
N ALA A 22 -1.72 -9.04 0.89
CA ALA A 22 -2.49 -9.91 1.77
C ALA A 22 -3.90 -9.37 2.06
N GLY A 23 -4.10 -8.05 1.99
CA GLY A 23 -5.42 -7.44 2.11
C GLY A 23 -6.30 -7.62 0.87
N LYS A 24 -5.72 -7.97 -0.28
CA LYS A 24 -6.43 -8.29 -1.52
C LYS A 24 -6.73 -9.79 -1.65
N GLU A 25 -5.71 -10.61 -1.43
CA GLU A 25 -5.74 -12.04 -1.72
C GLU A 25 -6.04 -12.90 -0.48
N GLY A 26 -5.74 -12.39 0.72
CA GLY A 26 -5.62 -13.21 1.91
C GLY A 26 -4.33 -14.04 1.90
N ASN A 27 -3.81 -14.36 3.07
CA ASN A 27 -2.69 -15.27 3.22
C ASN A 27 -3.08 -16.40 4.17
N PRO A 28 -2.84 -17.68 3.82
CA PRO A 28 -3.01 -18.79 4.74
C PRO A 28 -2.23 -18.56 6.03
N ASN A 29 -2.82 -18.94 7.17
CA ASN A 29 -2.26 -18.79 8.51
C ASN A 29 -2.00 -17.34 8.97
N ALA A 30 -2.56 -16.34 8.25
CA ALA A 30 -2.40 -14.92 8.57
C ALA A 30 -3.74 -14.16 8.49
N SER A 31 -4.83 -14.76 8.94
CA SER A 31 -6.19 -14.19 8.83
C SER A 31 -6.31 -12.82 9.50
N ALA A 32 -5.79 -12.65 10.71
CA ALA A 32 -5.82 -11.37 11.42
C ALA A 32 -5.06 -10.28 10.66
N TYR A 33 -3.87 -10.58 10.15
CA TYR A 33 -3.07 -9.67 9.33
C TYR A 33 -3.82 -9.29 8.04
N SER A 34 -4.31 -10.28 7.30
CA SER A 34 -5.08 -10.05 6.06
C SER A 34 -6.31 -9.20 6.30
N THR A 35 -7.07 -9.47 7.37
CA THR A 35 -8.23 -8.66 7.77
C THR A 35 -7.82 -7.22 8.06
N SER A 36 -6.76 -7.00 8.82
CA SER A 36 -6.29 -5.66 9.14
C SER A 36 -5.90 -4.87 7.88
N LYS A 37 -5.22 -5.51 6.92
CA LYS A 37 -4.80 -4.88 5.66
C LYS A 37 -5.95 -4.66 4.69
N ALA A 38 -6.94 -5.54 4.66
CA ALA A 38 -8.19 -5.32 3.94
C ALA A 38 -8.97 -4.13 4.52
N GLY A 39 -9.00 -4.00 5.85
CA GLY A 39 -9.59 -2.85 6.55
C GLY A 39 -8.92 -1.53 6.16
N VAL A 40 -7.59 -1.50 6.04
CA VAL A 40 -6.84 -0.31 5.57
C VAL A 40 -7.23 0.06 4.14
N ILE A 41 -7.42 -0.91 3.26
CA ILE A 41 -7.89 -0.68 1.89
C ILE A 41 -9.31 -0.08 1.90
N GLY A 42 -10.21 -0.64 2.68
CA GLY A 42 -11.59 -0.14 2.82
C GLY A 42 -11.62 1.29 3.38
N LEU A 43 -10.86 1.55 4.46
CA LEU A 43 -10.71 2.89 5.04
C LEU A 43 -10.20 3.91 4.00
N THR A 44 -9.19 3.55 3.23
CA THR A 44 -8.61 4.42 2.19
C THR A 44 -9.65 4.82 1.16
N LYS A 45 -10.41 3.85 0.66
CA LYS A 45 -11.46 4.08 -0.34
C LYS A 45 -12.57 4.99 0.19
N SER A 46 -13.04 4.76 1.41
CA SER A 46 -14.08 5.57 2.02
C SER A 46 -13.61 6.99 2.28
N LEU A 47 -12.50 7.14 3.00
CA LEU A 47 -11.98 8.45 3.37
C LEU A 47 -11.56 9.28 2.14
N GLY A 48 -10.99 8.63 1.12
CA GLY A 48 -10.63 9.30 -0.13
C GLY A 48 -11.84 9.88 -0.87
N LYS A 49 -12.97 9.16 -0.85
CA LYS A 49 -14.23 9.65 -1.43
C LYS A 49 -14.84 10.77 -0.59
N GLU A 50 -14.81 10.66 0.73
CA GLU A 50 -15.32 11.68 1.65
C GLU A 50 -14.60 13.03 1.48
N LEU A 51 -13.30 13.00 1.15
CA LEU A 51 -12.46 14.19 1.04
C LEU A 51 -12.22 14.63 -0.41
N ALA A 52 -12.81 13.96 -1.39
CA ALA A 52 -12.51 14.13 -2.81
C ALA A 52 -12.80 15.55 -3.36
N GLN A 53 -13.72 16.30 -2.75
CA GLN A 53 -14.01 17.67 -3.16
C GLN A 53 -13.02 18.71 -2.61
N LYS A 54 -12.09 18.27 -1.78
CA LYS A 54 -10.98 19.06 -1.26
C LYS A 54 -9.69 18.66 -1.97
N ASN A 55 -8.69 19.51 -1.91
CA ASN A 55 -7.36 19.14 -2.41
C ASN A 55 -6.65 18.19 -1.43
N ILE A 56 -7.36 17.13 -1.04
CA ILE A 56 -6.87 16.09 -0.13
C ILE A 56 -6.99 14.74 -0.84
N ALA A 57 -5.86 14.08 -1.05
CA ALA A 57 -5.82 12.75 -1.61
C ALA A 57 -5.51 11.70 -0.51
N VAL A 58 -6.25 10.60 -0.54
CA VAL A 58 -6.06 9.45 0.35
C VAL A 58 -5.90 8.22 -0.51
N ASN A 59 -4.71 7.64 -0.51
CA ASN A 59 -4.38 6.47 -1.30
C ASN A 59 -3.73 5.40 -0.43
N CYS A 60 -3.67 4.18 -0.91
CA CYS A 60 -2.87 3.15 -0.28
C CYS A 60 -1.98 2.41 -1.28
N VAL A 61 -0.90 1.84 -0.77
CA VAL A 61 0.01 0.98 -1.51
C VAL A 61 -0.14 -0.44 -1.00
N THR A 62 -0.17 -1.41 -1.90
CA THR A 62 -0.26 -2.84 -1.58
C THR A 62 0.98 -3.57 -2.06
N PRO A 63 2.09 -3.51 -1.31
CA PRO A 63 3.29 -4.23 -1.69
C PRO A 63 3.12 -5.74 -1.48
N ALA A 64 3.78 -6.52 -2.33
CA ALA A 64 4.15 -7.89 -2.02
C ALA A 64 5.38 -7.89 -1.09
N ALA A 65 6.11 -9.01 -1.01
CA ALA A 65 7.31 -9.06 -0.19
C ALA A 65 8.37 -8.06 -0.69
N ALA A 66 8.83 -7.20 0.22
CA ALA A 66 9.97 -6.32 0.00
C ALA A 66 11.21 -6.88 0.71
N LYS A 67 12.36 -6.75 0.07
CA LYS A 67 13.63 -7.23 0.64
C LYS A 67 14.04 -6.33 1.79
N THR A 68 13.86 -6.81 3.01
CA THR A 68 14.23 -6.15 4.26
C THR A 68 15.10 -7.07 5.11
N ARG A 69 15.61 -6.58 6.22
CA ARG A 69 16.43 -7.37 7.17
C ARG A 69 15.71 -8.62 7.71
N ILE A 70 14.38 -8.68 7.65
CA ILE A 70 13.62 -9.85 8.08
C ILE A 70 13.96 -11.10 7.23
N PHE A 71 14.46 -10.91 6.01
CA PHE A 71 14.91 -12.00 5.14
C PHE A 71 16.11 -12.76 5.72
N ASP A 72 16.94 -12.11 6.54
CA ASP A 72 18.09 -12.74 7.17
C ASP A 72 17.68 -13.82 8.19
N GLN A 73 16.41 -13.82 8.60
CA GLN A 73 15.81 -14.76 9.54
C GLN A 73 14.94 -15.82 8.85
N MET A 74 14.81 -15.77 7.53
CA MET A 74 13.99 -16.69 6.76
C MET A 74 14.83 -17.81 6.15
N THR A 75 14.23 -19.00 6.02
CA THR A 75 14.84 -20.09 5.29
C THR A 75 14.86 -19.82 3.79
N GLU A 76 15.85 -20.38 3.09
CA GLU A 76 15.93 -20.28 1.63
C GLU A 76 14.69 -20.87 0.94
N GLU A 77 14.15 -21.97 1.47
CA GLU A 77 12.91 -22.59 0.99
C GLU A 77 11.73 -21.62 1.05
N HIS A 78 11.59 -20.89 2.17
CA HIS A 78 10.52 -19.91 2.34
C HIS A 78 10.69 -18.72 1.40
N ILE A 79 11.91 -18.24 1.22
CA ILE A 79 12.24 -17.17 0.26
C ILE A 79 11.87 -17.59 -1.16
N ASN A 80 12.25 -18.80 -1.59
CA ASN A 80 11.93 -19.33 -2.91
C ASN A 80 10.42 -19.50 -3.11
N TYR A 81 9.69 -19.93 -2.07
CA TYR A 81 8.24 -20.01 -2.09
C TYR A 81 7.61 -18.63 -2.33
N MET A 82 8.06 -17.61 -1.62
CA MET A 82 7.55 -16.25 -1.80
C MET A 82 7.87 -15.71 -3.20
N LEU A 83 9.08 -15.95 -3.71
CA LEU A 83 9.47 -15.55 -5.07
C LEU A 83 8.60 -16.20 -6.13
N SER A 84 8.25 -17.48 -5.96
CA SER A 84 7.40 -18.21 -6.92
C SER A 84 6.01 -17.59 -7.11
N LYS A 85 5.56 -16.77 -6.15
CA LYS A 85 4.29 -16.04 -6.21
C LYS A 85 4.38 -14.72 -6.98
N ILE A 86 5.58 -14.24 -7.27
CA ILE A 86 5.81 -12.92 -7.89
C ILE A 86 6.23 -13.13 -9.36
N PRO A 87 5.39 -12.81 -10.34
CA PRO A 87 5.73 -13.00 -11.76
C PRO A 87 7.03 -12.32 -12.20
N ARG A 88 7.40 -11.17 -11.62
CA ARG A 88 8.70 -10.52 -11.88
C ARG A 88 9.90 -11.31 -11.35
N ASN A 89 9.67 -12.37 -10.59
CA ASN A 89 10.71 -13.24 -10.01
C ASN A 89 11.81 -12.49 -9.24
N LYS A 90 11.43 -11.42 -8.59
CA LYS A 90 12.29 -10.64 -7.67
C LYS A 90 11.45 -9.97 -6.60
N PHE A 91 12.05 -9.70 -5.44
CA PHE A 91 11.42 -8.90 -4.40
C PHE A 91 11.48 -7.40 -4.73
N ALA A 92 10.49 -6.65 -4.27
CA ALA A 92 10.55 -5.20 -4.33
C ALA A 92 11.72 -4.69 -3.48
N LYS A 93 12.39 -3.65 -3.97
CA LYS A 93 13.36 -2.90 -3.18
C LYS A 93 12.64 -1.87 -2.32
N VAL A 94 13.22 -1.54 -1.18
CA VAL A 94 12.68 -0.50 -0.29
C VAL A 94 12.59 0.85 -1.02
N GLU A 95 13.56 1.13 -1.88
CA GLU A 95 13.62 2.35 -2.68
C GLU A 95 12.48 2.42 -3.72
N GLU A 96 12.05 1.28 -4.27
CA GLU A 96 10.92 1.23 -5.21
C GLU A 96 9.60 1.59 -4.50
N LEU A 97 9.42 1.11 -3.26
CA LEU A 97 8.29 1.50 -2.42
C LEU A 97 8.36 2.98 -2.03
N ALA A 98 9.54 3.44 -1.60
CA ALA A 98 9.75 4.83 -1.21
C ALA A 98 9.45 5.80 -2.36
N SER A 99 9.86 5.48 -3.58
CA SER A 99 9.59 6.31 -4.77
C SER A 99 8.09 6.47 -5.03
N LEU A 100 7.34 5.37 -4.94
CA LEU A 100 5.88 5.41 -5.13
C LEU A 100 5.19 6.23 -4.02
N VAL A 101 5.59 6.03 -2.77
CA VAL A 101 5.03 6.77 -1.63
C VAL A 101 5.36 8.25 -1.72
N THR A 102 6.58 8.60 -2.14
CA THR A 102 7.01 9.99 -2.35
C THR A 102 6.15 10.69 -3.40
N TRP A 103 5.94 10.04 -4.56
CA TRP A 103 5.07 10.60 -5.59
C TRP A 103 3.63 10.78 -5.10
N LEU A 104 3.06 9.77 -4.45
CA LEU A 104 1.70 9.84 -3.89
C LEU A 104 1.54 10.94 -2.84
N SER A 105 2.63 11.28 -2.14
CA SER A 105 2.66 12.32 -1.10
C SER A 105 2.95 13.72 -1.65
N SER A 106 3.30 13.83 -2.93
CA SER A 106 3.69 15.10 -3.57
C SER A 106 2.49 15.80 -4.22
N GLU A 107 2.70 17.05 -4.62
CA GLU A 107 1.73 17.84 -5.39
C GLU A 107 1.53 17.30 -6.80
N GLU A 108 2.48 16.54 -7.34
CA GLU A 108 2.37 15.89 -8.65
C GLU A 108 1.21 14.89 -8.70
N ASN A 109 0.86 14.28 -7.56
CA ASN A 109 -0.39 13.53 -7.43
C ASN A 109 -1.55 14.51 -7.24
N SER A 110 -2.07 15.05 -8.32
CA SER A 110 -3.16 16.05 -8.31
C SER A 110 -4.54 15.47 -8.59
N PHE A 111 -4.65 14.21 -9.00
CA PHE A 111 -5.93 13.64 -9.42
C PHE A 111 -6.26 12.28 -8.79
N SER A 112 -5.26 11.51 -8.36
CA SER A 112 -5.50 10.18 -7.77
C SER A 112 -5.86 10.26 -6.30
N THR A 113 -7.05 9.78 -5.96
CA THR A 113 -7.53 9.59 -4.57
C THR A 113 -8.40 8.35 -4.47
N ALA A 114 -8.59 7.83 -3.29
CA ALA A 114 -9.35 6.60 -3.00
C ALA A 114 -8.82 5.37 -3.75
N ALA A 115 -7.59 5.40 -4.22
CA ALA A 115 -6.99 4.40 -5.08
C ALA A 115 -6.07 3.45 -4.32
N VAL A 116 -5.96 2.23 -4.87
CA VAL A 116 -5.06 1.18 -4.38
C VAL A 116 -3.96 1.00 -5.41
N PHE A 117 -2.75 1.35 -5.05
CA PHE A 117 -1.58 1.26 -5.91
C PHE A 117 -0.86 -0.06 -5.64
N ASP A 118 -0.89 -0.93 -6.64
CA ASP A 118 -0.23 -2.22 -6.56
C ASP A 118 1.29 -2.09 -6.67
N LEU A 119 2.01 -2.78 -5.80
CA LEU A 119 3.46 -2.93 -5.87
C LEU A 119 3.84 -4.39 -5.64
N SER A 120 3.26 -5.29 -6.44
CA SER A 120 3.35 -6.73 -6.22
C SER A 120 4.17 -7.48 -7.28
N GLY A 121 4.73 -6.78 -8.26
CA GLY A 121 5.48 -7.41 -9.34
C GLY A 121 4.63 -8.30 -10.24
N GLY A 122 3.35 -7.96 -10.37
CA GLY A 122 2.38 -8.68 -11.20
C GLY A 122 1.62 -9.79 -10.47
N ARG A 123 1.82 -9.96 -9.16
CA ARG A 123 1.09 -10.95 -8.37
C ARG A 123 -0.39 -10.62 -8.27
N ALA A 124 -0.73 -9.37 -8.00
CA ALA A 124 -2.09 -8.87 -8.10
C ALA A 124 -2.28 -8.06 -9.39
N THR A 125 -3.50 -8.05 -9.93
CA THR A 125 -3.85 -7.38 -11.19
C THR A 125 -4.90 -6.28 -10.99
N TYR A 126 -5.24 -6.00 -9.75
CA TYR A 126 -6.23 -4.97 -9.40
C TYR A 126 -5.81 -4.15 -8.21
#